data_aaf66f6e4128d79ed5ca581cf21360c7
#
_entry.id   aaf66f6e4128d79ed5ca581cf21360c7
#
_cell.length_a   1.000
_cell.length_b   1.000
_cell.length_c   1.000
_cell.angle_alpha   90.00
_cell.angle_beta   90.00
_cell.angle_gamma   90.00
#
_symmetry.space_group_name_H-M   'P 1'
#
loop_
_entity.id
_entity.type
_entity.pdbx_description
1 polymer ?
#
loop_
_entity_poly.entity_id
_entity_poly.type
_entity_poly.pdbx_seq_one_letter_code
_entity_poly.pdbx_strand_id
1 'polypeptide(L)'
;MAEKKVTKKMEQKKVSIYSTPTCVYCDMAKDFFAENGIKYESFDVASDGVKRKEMMERSGQLGVPVIIVGDDLLVGFDEDRLKELLNVK
;
A
#
# COMPACT_ATOMS: atom_id res chain seq x y z
N MET A 1 -4.96 -10.77 -28.16
CA MET A 1 -4.84 -10.41 -27.69
C MET A 1 -4.15 -9.79 -27.35
N ALA A 2 -3.81 -9.76 -27.19
CA ALA A 2 -3.02 -9.27 -26.71
C ALA A 2 -3.08 -7.99 -26.56
N GLU A 3 -3.64 -7.47 -26.95
CA GLU A 3 -3.78 -6.40 -26.78
C GLU A 3 -4.10 -5.94 -25.69
N LYS A 4 -4.58 -6.46 -25.20
CA LYS A 4 -4.93 -6.16 -24.12
C LYS A 4 -3.87 -5.98 -23.27
N LYS A 5 -2.89 -6.49 -23.47
CA LYS A 5 -1.89 -6.36 -22.73
C LYS A 5 -1.44 -5.03 -22.60
N VAL A 6 -1.46 -4.25 -23.50
CA VAL A 6 -1.10 -2.90 -23.40
C VAL A 6 -1.85 -2.22 -22.33
N THR A 7 -3.11 -2.50 -22.27
CA THR A 7 -3.94 -1.94 -21.26
C THR A 7 -3.45 -2.28 -19.88
N LYS A 8 -2.98 -3.48 -19.72
CA LYS A 8 -2.51 -3.86 -18.46
C LYS A 8 -1.32 -3.11 -18.03
N LYS A 9 -0.49 -2.70 -18.91
CA LYS A 9 0.63 -1.96 -18.52
C LYS A 9 0.29 -0.64 -17.99
N MET A 10 -0.82 -0.09 -18.38
CA MET A 10 -1.25 1.22 -17.94
C MET A 10 -1.90 1.16 -16.57
N GLU A 11 -2.19 -0.02 -16.11
CA GLU A 11 -2.83 -0.16 -14.82
C GLU A 11 -1.84 -0.02 -13.68
N GLN A 12 -2.27 0.58 -12.60
CA GLN A 12 -1.43 0.67 -11.44
C GLN A 12 -1.32 -0.70 -10.77
N LYS A 13 -0.26 -0.92 -10.06
CA LYS A 13 -0.09 -2.12 -9.27
C LYS A 13 -1.10 -2.11 -8.14
N LYS A 14 -1.49 -3.26 -7.67
CA LYS A 14 -2.43 -3.34 -6.56
C LYS A 14 -1.74 -2.83 -5.32
N VAL A 15 -2.39 -1.89 -4.64
CA VAL A 15 -1.82 -1.26 -3.45
C VAL A 15 -2.71 -1.56 -2.26
N SER A 16 -2.11 -2.02 -1.17
CA SER A 16 -2.81 -2.26 0.08
C SER A 16 -2.04 -1.61 1.20
N ILE A 17 -2.75 -1.08 2.19
CA ILE A 17 -2.10 -0.49 3.34
C ILE A 17 -2.77 -1.01 4.61
N TYR A 18 -1.94 -1.49 5.54
CA TYR A 18 -2.40 -1.92 6.85
C TYR A 18 -2.12 -0.76 7.79
N SER A 19 -3.13 -0.29 8.49
CA SER A 19 -3.02 0.92 9.27
C SER A 19 -3.81 0.85 10.56
N THR A 20 -3.72 1.91 11.37
CA THR A 20 -4.54 2.05 12.56
C THR A 20 -5.10 3.47 12.55
N PRO A 21 -6.18 3.73 13.32
CA PRO A 21 -6.81 5.05 13.30
C PRO A 21 -5.93 6.18 13.81
N THR A 22 -4.95 5.88 14.65
CA THR A 22 -4.12 6.92 15.25
C THR A 22 -2.73 7.01 14.65
N CYS A 23 -2.53 6.47 13.47
CA CYS A 23 -1.22 6.43 12.85
C CYS A 23 -1.03 7.61 11.91
N VAL A 24 -0.16 8.54 12.28
CA VAL A 24 0.10 9.73 11.47
C VAL A 24 0.72 9.37 10.13
N TYR A 25 1.68 8.44 10.14
CA TYR A 25 2.33 8.05 8.90
C TYR A 25 1.39 7.28 7.98
N CYS A 26 0.42 6.59 8.56
CA CYS A 26 -0.59 5.92 7.75
C CYS A 26 -1.43 6.96 7.01
N ASP A 27 -1.77 8.05 7.72
CA ASP A 27 -2.54 9.13 7.11
C ASP A 27 -1.74 9.79 6.01
N MET A 28 -0.45 9.99 6.23
CA MET A 28 0.41 10.58 5.22
C MET A 28 0.46 9.72 3.96
N ALA A 29 0.53 8.41 4.14
CA ALA A 29 0.55 7.50 3.00
C ALA A 29 -0.77 7.57 2.22
N LYS A 30 -1.88 7.61 2.94
CA LYS A 30 -3.19 7.68 2.30
C LYS A 30 -3.35 8.99 1.54
N ASP A 31 -2.86 10.09 2.11
CA ASP A 31 -2.92 11.37 1.44
C ASP A 31 -2.07 11.35 0.18
N PHE A 32 -0.89 10.73 0.25
CA PHE A 32 -0.03 10.61 -0.90
C PHE A 32 -0.74 9.84 -2.03
N PHE A 33 -1.41 8.75 -1.68
CA PHE A 33 -2.13 7.98 -2.69
C PHE A 33 -3.26 8.82 -3.31
N ALA A 34 -4.00 9.53 -2.47
CA ALA A 34 -5.10 10.35 -2.95
C ALA A 34 -4.62 11.47 -3.86
N GLU A 35 -3.54 12.12 -3.48
CA GLU A 35 -3.00 13.23 -4.26
C GLU A 35 -2.49 12.79 -5.63
N ASN A 36 -2.08 11.55 -5.74
CA ASN A 36 -1.53 11.02 -6.98
C ASN A 36 -2.50 10.13 -7.75
N GLY A 37 -3.76 10.13 -7.34
CA GLY A 37 -4.78 9.36 -8.04
C GLY A 37 -4.60 7.87 -7.95
N ILE A 38 -3.97 7.38 -6.88
CA ILE A 38 -3.68 5.98 -6.71
C ILE A 38 -4.77 5.32 -5.90
N LYS A 39 -5.34 4.24 -6.43
CA LYS A 39 -6.36 3.50 -5.72
C LYS A 39 -5.70 2.50 -4.81
N TYR A 40 -6.24 2.31 -3.63
CA TYR A 40 -5.66 1.40 -2.66
C TYR A 40 -6.75 0.80 -1.78
N GLU A 41 -6.40 -0.32 -1.13
CA GLU A 41 -7.25 -0.93 -0.12
C GLU A 41 -6.64 -0.64 1.23
N SER A 42 -7.47 -0.31 2.19
CA SER A 42 -7.01 0.03 3.53
C SER A 42 -7.61 -0.95 4.53
N PHE A 43 -6.76 -1.49 5.39
CA PHE A 43 -7.20 -2.41 6.42
C PHE A 43 -6.83 -1.86 7.79
N ASP A 44 -7.82 -1.80 8.69
CA ASP A 44 -7.62 -1.32 10.06
C ASP A 44 -7.22 -2.49 10.94
N VAL A 45 -5.93 -2.63 11.18
CA VAL A 45 -5.44 -3.78 11.95
C VAL A 45 -5.64 -3.62 13.44
N ALA A 46 -6.09 -2.44 13.89
CA ALA A 46 -6.43 -2.27 15.29
C ALA A 46 -7.73 -2.99 15.61
N SER A 47 -8.66 -3.02 14.67
CA SER A 47 -9.95 -3.66 14.89
C SER A 47 -10.11 -4.99 14.17
N ASP A 48 -9.26 -5.29 13.21
CA ASP A 48 -9.36 -6.51 12.42
C ASP A 48 -8.20 -7.44 12.75
N GLY A 49 -8.45 -8.41 13.63
CA GLY A 49 -7.40 -9.33 14.06
C GLY A 49 -6.88 -10.24 12.96
N VAL A 50 -7.74 -10.58 12.00
CA VAL A 50 -7.33 -11.42 10.89
C VAL A 50 -6.33 -10.66 10.02
N LYS A 51 -6.63 -9.39 9.73
CA LYS A 51 -5.72 -8.58 8.93
C LYS A 51 -4.44 -8.27 9.69
N ARG A 52 -4.51 -8.13 11.00
CA ARG A 52 -3.31 -7.89 11.79
C ARG A 52 -2.39 -9.10 11.71
N LYS A 53 -2.95 -10.28 11.78
CA LYS A 53 -2.15 -11.49 11.69
C LYS A 53 -1.55 -11.62 10.29
N GLU A 54 -2.31 -11.29 9.28
CA GLU A 54 -1.84 -11.33 7.91
C GLU A 54 -0.67 -10.36 7.72
N MET A 55 -0.80 -9.16 8.28
CA MET A 55 0.24 -8.16 8.19
C MET A 55 1.52 -8.66 8.86
N MET A 56 1.39 -9.26 10.04
CA MET A 56 2.54 -9.77 10.76
C MET A 56 3.22 -10.89 9.98
N GLU A 57 2.43 -11.76 9.37
CA GLU A 57 3.00 -12.86 8.60
C GLU A 57 3.74 -12.36 7.36
N ARG A 58 3.22 -11.32 6.74
CA ARG A 58 3.85 -10.80 5.53
C ARG A 58 5.07 -9.94 5.83
N SER A 59 4.99 -9.13 6.86
CA SER A 59 6.05 -8.15 7.15
C SER A 59 7.04 -8.59 8.22
N GLY A 60 6.66 -9.58 9.01
CA GLY A 60 7.50 -10.05 10.08
C GLY A 60 7.50 -9.16 11.31
N GLN A 61 6.58 -8.21 11.39
CA GLN A 61 6.52 -7.29 12.51
C GLN A 61 5.12 -6.69 12.59
N LEU A 62 4.82 -5.97 13.67
CA LEU A 62 3.49 -5.42 13.90
C LEU A 62 3.36 -3.90 13.73
N GLY A 63 4.41 -3.23 13.35
CA GLY A 63 4.34 -1.78 13.17
C GLY A 63 3.54 -1.38 11.94
N VAL A 64 2.98 -0.18 11.95
CA VAL A 64 2.21 0.34 10.84
C VAL A 64 2.82 1.67 10.43
N PRO A 65 2.61 2.09 9.19
CA PRO A 65 1.88 1.38 8.15
C PRO A 65 2.72 0.29 7.49
N VAL A 66 2.06 -0.74 6.99
CA VAL A 66 2.70 -1.70 6.10
C VAL A 66 1.99 -1.55 4.77
N ILE A 67 2.76 -1.28 3.74
CA ILE A 67 2.21 -0.97 2.42
C ILE A 67 2.69 -2.02 1.43
N ILE A 68 1.77 -2.59 0.68
CA ILE A 68 2.10 -3.59 -0.33
C ILE A 68 1.77 -3.02 -1.69
N VAL A 69 2.77 -2.99 -2.57
CA VAL A 69 2.59 -2.49 -3.94
C VAL A 69 2.98 -3.63 -4.86
N GLY A 70 1.98 -4.28 -5.43
CA GLY A 70 2.22 -5.47 -6.23
C GLY A 70 2.87 -6.55 -5.38
N ASP A 71 4.10 -6.89 -5.70
CA ASP A 71 4.84 -7.90 -4.94
C ASP A 71 5.81 -7.28 -3.93
N ASP A 72 5.89 -5.96 -3.87
CA ASP A 72 6.82 -5.28 -2.98
C ASP A 72 6.15 -4.90 -1.68
N LEU A 73 6.90 -4.95 -0.60
CA LEU A 73 6.38 -4.64 0.72
C LEU A 73 7.24 -3.58 1.38
N LEU A 74 6.58 -2.57 1.94
CA LEU A 74 7.26 -1.50 2.64
C LEU A 74 6.75 -1.42 4.06
N VAL A 75 7.65 -1.20 5.00
CA VAL A 75 7.27 -0.96 6.38
C VAL A 75 7.55 0.51 6.65
N GLY A 76 6.52 1.24 7.01
CA GLY A 76 6.61 2.68 7.21
C GLY A 76 6.27 3.43 5.94
N PHE A 77 6.21 4.75 6.04
CA PHE A 77 5.90 5.59 4.89
C PHE A 77 7.20 6.09 4.28
N ASP A 78 7.52 5.61 3.10
CA ASP A 78 8.72 6.02 2.37
C ASP A 78 8.24 6.56 1.04
N GLU A 79 8.11 7.86 0.98
CA GLU A 79 7.55 8.51 -0.20
C GLU A 79 8.39 8.27 -1.44
N ASP A 80 9.71 8.35 -1.31
CA ASP A 80 10.58 8.17 -2.47
C ASP A 80 10.45 6.75 -3.03
N ARG A 81 10.39 5.78 -2.15
CA ARG A 81 10.27 4.40 -2.58
C ARG A 81 8.90 4.16 -3.23
N LEU A 82 7.86 4.76 -2.68
CA LEU A 82 6.54 4.65 -3.25
C LEU A 82 6.48 5.27 -4.63
N LYS A 83 7.16 6.39 -4.82
CA LYS A 83 7.20 7.01 -6.12
C LYS A 83 7.86 6.11 -7.14
N GLU A 84 8.92 5.43 -6.74
CA GLU A 84 9.60 4.50 -7.63
C GLU A 84 8.70 3.33 -7.99
N LEU A 85 8.09 2.73 -7.00
CA LEU A 85 7.28 1.54 -7.20
C LEU A 85 6.01 1.82 -8.00
N LEU A 86 5.45 2.99 -7.83
CA LEU A 86 4.21 3.37 -8.50
C LEU A 86 4.44 4.22 -9.74
N ASN A 87 5.69 4.48 -10.05
CA ASN A 87 6.04 5.24 -11.23
C ASN A 87 5.41 6.64 -11.24
N VAL A 88 5.45 7.28 -10.08
CA VAL A 88 4.91 8.62 -9.90
C VAL A 88 6.07 9.60 -9.84
N LYS A 89 5.88 10.77 -10.44
CA LYS A 89 6.94 11.79 -10.47
C LYS A 89 6.80 12.92 -9.48
#